data_f86e0ccdb6f07e3742d703f53842f107
#
_entry.id   f86e0ccdb6f07e3742d703f53842f107
#
_cell.length_a   1.000
_cell.length_b   1.000
_cell.length_c   1.000
_cell.angle_alpha   90.00
_cell.angle_beta   90.00
_cell.angle_gamma   90.00
#
_symmetry.space_group_name_H-M   'P 1'
#
loop_
_entity.id
_entity.type
_entity.pdbx_description
1 polymer ?
#
loop_
_entity_poly.entity_id
_entity_poly.type
_entity_poly.pdbx_seq_one_letter_code
_entity_poly.pdbx_strand_id
1 'polypeptide(L)'
;MIAALNSNKIDAFGCDESLYTSMLWEGQAVDRIDEPLDKSNYGLIFQKGKKLELQNEVNEFIATISADGTLKALEEKWFGAKEPTEFASYDNLNGTNGTIKVAINSASKPFVYLKNNKFVGFDIEFIIAFAKEYGYDVKFEDTAFAAILGGVQSGKYDIGISGITITDERKE
;
A
#
# COMPACT_ATOMS: atom_id res chain seq x y z
N MET A 1 -4.70 -3.39 -21.65
CA MET A 1 -5.75 -2.33 -21.84
C MET A 1 -5.15 -1.07 -22.46
N ILE A 2 -4.09 -0.48 -21.93
CA ILE A 2 -3.44 0.75 -22.50
C ILE A 2 -3.07 0.59 -23.98
N ALA A 3 -2.44 -0.52 -24.37
CA ALA A 3 -2.10 -0.76 -25.77
C ALA A 3 -3.33 -0.82 -26.71
N ALA A 4 -4.47 -1.27 -26.21
CA ALA A 4 -5.71 -1.28 -26.96
C ALA A 4 -6.31 0.13 -27.11
N LEU A 5 -6.25 0.94 -26.05
CA LEU A 5 -6.63 2.35 -26.07
C LEU A 5 -5.76 3.13 -27.06
N ASN A 6 -4.43 3.04 -26.94
CA ASN A 6 -3.47 3.73 -27.80
C ASN A 6 -3.57 3.32 -29.30
N SER A 7 -4.11 2.14 -29.57
CA SER A 7 -4.32 1.65 -30.94
C SER A 7 -5.75 1.88 -31.46
N ASN A 8 -6.57 2.65 -30.73
CA ASN A 8 -7.98 2.91 -31.05
C ASN A 8 -8.83 1.65 -31.21
N LYS A 9 -8.49 0.57 -30.51
CA LYS A 9 -9.29 -0.66 -30.45
C LYS A 9 -10.41 -0.58 -29.41
N ILE A 10 -10.24 0.27 -28.42
CA ILE A 10 -11.23 0.63 -27.41
C ILE A 10 -11.17 2.14 -27.19
N ASP A 11 -12.28 2.77 -26.81
CA ASP A 11 -12.36 4.20 -26.54
C ASP A 11 -12.10 4.53 -25.06
N ALA A 12 -12.40 3.60 -24.15
CA ALA A 12 -12.19 3.74 -22.71
C ALA A 12 -12.11 2.37 -22.02
N PHE A 13 -11.64 2.36 -20.78
CA PHE A 13 -11.71 1.20 -19.88
C PHE A 13 -11.82 1.64 -18.43
N GLY A 14 -12.43 0.80 -17.57
CA GLY A 14 -12.46 1.02 -16.12
C GLY A 14 -11.18 0.51 -15.47
N CYS A 15 -10.66 1.26 -14.50
CA CYS A 15 -9.49 0.86 -13.70
C CYS A 15 -9.52 1.54 -12.32
N ASP A 16 -8.71 1.03 -11.41
CA ASP A 16 -8.47 1.67 -10.12
C ASP A 16 -7.67 2.96 -10.28
N GLU A 17 -7.88 3.92 -9.38
CA GLU A 17 -7.13 5.19 -9.36
C GLU A 17 -5.61 4.96 -9.26
N SER A 18 -5.19 3.93 -8.56
CA SER A 18 -3.78 3.53 -8.46
C SER A 18 -3.15 3.19 -9.83
N LEU A 19 -3.90 2.49 -10.69
CA LEU A 19 -3.43 2.22 -12.05
C LEU A 19 -3.38 3.49 -12.89
N TYR A 20 -4.38 4.37 -12.77
CA TYR A 20 -4.37 5.67 -13.45
C TYR A 20 -3.16 6.51 -13.01
N THR A 21 -2.88 6.61 -11.72
CA THR A 21 -1.70 7.28 -11.17
C THR A 21 -0.40 6.72 -11.76
N SER A 22 -0.27 5.40 -11.81
CA SER A 22 0.89 4.74 -12.40
C SER A 22 1.07 5.07 -13.89
N MET A 23 -0.02 5.14 -14.65
CA MET A 23 0.00 5.54 -16.06
C MET A 23 0.49 6.97 -16.25
N LEU A 24 0.05 7.91 -15.40
CA LEU A 24 0.53 9.30 -15.43
C LEU A 24 2.04 9.38 -15.17
N TRP A 25 2.53 8.64 -14.18
CA TRP A 25 3.97 8.60 -13.85
C TRP A 25 4.83 8.00 -14.97
N GLU A 26 4.26 7.11 -15.77
CA GLU A 26 4.88 6.51 -16.96
C GLU A 26 4.79 7.39 -18.21
N GLY A 27 4.18 8.58 -18.07
CA GLY A 27 4.02 9.52 -19.18
C GLY A 27 3.00 9.09 -20.22
N GLN A 28 2.06 8.22 -19.86
CA GLN A 28 0.98 7.83 -20.75
C GLN A 28 0.03 9.01 -20.97
N ALA A 29 -0.35 9.26 -22.24
CA ALA A 29 -1.33 10.28 -22.62
C ALA A 29 -2.75 9.76 -22.38
N VAL A 30 -3.17 9.75 -21.13
CA VAL A 30 -4.51 9.30 -20.70
C VAL A 30 -5.18 10.39 -19.87
N ASP A 31 -6.51 10.44 -19.98
CA ASP A 31 -7.36 11.28 -19.15
C ASP A 31 -8.40 10.43 -18.45
N ARG A 32 -9.09 10.98 -17.45
CA ARG A 32 -10.12 10.26 -16.70
C ARG A 32 -11.42 11.02 -16.67
N ILE A 33 -12.53 10.30 -16.50
CA ILE A 33 -13.80 10.86 -16.10
C ILE A 33 -13.74 11.09 -14.60
N ASP A 34 -14.03 12.32 -14.14
CA ASP A 34 -13.89 12.70 -12.73
C ASP A 34 -14.88 12.01 -11.78
N GLU A 35 -15.99 11.50 -12.33
CA GLU A 35 -16.99 10.78 -11.54
C GLU A 35 -16.59 9.29 -11.39
N PRO A 36 -16.27 8.82 -10.18
CA PRO A 36 -15.89 7.44 -9.97
C PRO A 36 -17.08 6.49 -10.16
N LEU A 37 -16.83 5.33 -10.77
CA LEU A 37 -17.83 4.27 -10.94
C LEU A 37 -18.18 3.62 -9.60
N ASP A 38 -17.20 3.47 -8.70
CA ASP A 38 -17.32 2.88 -7.38
C ASP A 38 -16.23 3.40 -6.45
N LYS A 39 -16.38 3.18 -5.14
CA LYS A 39 -15.37 3.51 -4.12
C LYS A 39 -15.03 2.28 -3.31
N SER A 40 -13.75 1.96 -3.26
CA SER A 40 -13.21 0.86 -2.46
C SER A 40 -12.26 1.38 -1.39
N ASN A 41 -12.25 0.73 -0.23
CA ASN A 41 -11.26 1.00 0.81
C ASN A 41 -10.16 -0.04 0.75
N TYR A 42 -8.94 0.38 1.07
CA TYR A 42 -7.80 -0.51 1.25
C TYR A 42 -7.59 -0.83 2.72
N GLY A 43 -6.97 -1.96 3.00
CA GLY A 43 -6.72 -2.39 4.36
C GLY A 43 -5.50 -3.27 4.50
N LEU A 44 -5.15 -3.53 5.76
CA LEU A 44 -4.09 -4.44 6.14
C LEU A 44 -4.69 -5.79 6.54
N ILE A 45 -3.92 -6.86 6.31
CA ILE A 45 -4.30 -8.22 6.71
C ILE A 45 -3.55 -8.59 7.97
N PHE A 46 -4.29 -9.11 8.96
CA PHE A 46 -3.76 -9.72 10.19
C PHE A 46 -4.27 -11.14 10.33
N GLN A 47 -3.52 -11.98 11.07
CA GLN A 47 -4.00 -13.31 11.42
C GLN A 47 -5.19 -13.20 12.39
N LYS A 48 -6.32 -13.80 12.03
CA LYS A 48 -7.56 -13.76 12.83
C LYS A 48 -7.32 -14.24 14.25
N GLY A 49 -7.70 -13.41 15.23
CA GLY A 49 -7.57 -13.73 16.66
C GLY A 49 -6.15 -13.78 17.19
N LYS A 50 -5.16 -13.33 16.42
CA LYS A 50 -3.76 -13.23 16.82
C LYS A 50 -3.26 -11.79 16.65
N LYS A 51 -2.15 -11.48 17.33
CA LYS A 51 -1.52 -10.15 17.22
C LYS A 51 -2.50 -8.98 17.46
N LEU A 52 -3.45 -9.17 18.39
CA LEU A 52 -4.51 -8.18 18.67
C LEU A 52 -3.94 -6.84 19.15
N GLU A 53 -2.85 -6.88 19.92
CA GLU A 53 -2.15 -5.65 20.37
C GLU A 53 -1.62 -4.87 19.15
N LEU A 54 -0.88 -5.50 18.27
CA LEU A 54 -0.37 -4.90 17.04
C LEU A 54 -1.52 -4.38 16.14
N GLN A 55 -2.62 -5.12 16.03
CA GLN A 55 -3.79 -4.70 15.28
C GLN A 55 -4.43 -3.44 15.89
N ASN A 56 -4.53 -3.37 17.22
CA ASN A 56 -5.06 -2.20 17.92
C ASN A 56 -4.15 -0.98 17.73
N GLU A 57 -2.83 -1.16 17.88
CA GLU A 57 -1.85 -0.10 17.65
C GLU A 57 -1.94 0.47 16.22
N VAL A 58 -2.07 -0.40 15.21
CA VAL A 58 -2.25 0.05 13.81
C VAL A 58 -3.57 0.81 13.64
N ASN A 59 -4.66 0.37 14.26
CA ASN A 59 -5.95 1.07 14.19
C ASN A 59 -5.88 2.44 14.89
N GLU A 60 -5.23 2.54 16.05
CA GLU A 60 -5.00 3.80 16.76
C GLU A 60 -4.13 4.75 15.93
N PHE A 61 -3.07 4.22 15.31
CA PHE A 61 -2.23 4.99 14.41
C PHE A 61 -3.02 5.55 13.23
N ILE A 62 -3.83 4.71 12.54
CA ILE A 62 -4.68 5.16 11.44
C ILE A 62 -5.62 6.29 11.90
N ALA A 63 -6.26 6.14 13.06
CA ALA A 63 -7.14 7.17 13.61
C ALA A 63 -6.39 8.49 13.86
N THR A 64 -5.18 8.42 14.43
CA THR A 64 -4.34 9.57 14.72
C THR A 64 -3.93 10.31 13.46
N ILE A 65 -3.33 9.60 12.48
CA ILE A 65 -2.84 10.23 11.24
C ILE A 65 -3.98 10.69 10.31
N SER A 66 -5.18 10.12 10.48
CA SER A 66 -6.38 10.61 9.79
C SER A 66 -6.87 11.93 10.37
N ALA A 67 -6.81 12.08 11.71
CA ALA A 67 -7.27 13.27 12.41
C ALA A 67 -6.32 14.46 12.25
N ASP A 68 -5.02 14.24 12.19
CA ASP A 68 -4.00 15.29 12.09
C ASP A 68 -3.64 15.68 10.65
N GLY A 69 -4.18 14.98 9.66
CA GLY A 69 -3.96 15.22 8.23
C GLY A 69 -2.72 14.56 7.64
N THR A 70 -1.96 13.80 8.42
CA THR A 70 -0.76 13.07 7.94
C THR A 70 -1.13 12.04 6.87
N LEU A 71 -2.24 11.29 7.06
CA LEU A 71 -2.72 10.33 6.06
C LEU A 71 -3.04 11.02 4.74
N LYS A 72 -3.73 12.15 4.80
CA LYS A 72 -4.06 12.95 3.60
C LYS A 72 -2.79 13.43 2.87
N ALA A 73 -1.80 13.91 3.60
CA ALA A 73 -0.53 14.32 3.01
C ALA A 73 0.21 13.15 2.34
N LEU A 74 0.14 11.95 2.93
CA LEU A 74 0.70 10.73 2.36
C LEU A 74 -0.04 10.32 1.07
N GLU A 75 -1.38 10.40 1.07
CA GLU A 75 -2.20 10.18 -0.13
C GLU A 75 -1.87 11.17 -1.24
N GLU A 76 -1.81 12.47 -0.95
CA GLU A 76 -1.46 13.51 -1.91
C GLU A 76 -0.06 13.30 -2.50
N LYS A 77 0.89 12.82 -1.70
CA LYS A 77 2.23 12.46 -2.16
C LYS A 77 2.22 11.31 -3.15
N TRP A 78 1.50 10.21 -2.82
CA TRP A 78 1.61 8.94 -3.54
C TRP A 78 0.56 8.74 -4.65
N PHE A 79 -0.53 9.50 -4.64
CA PHE A 79 -1.56 9.46 -5.68
C PHE A 79 -1.62 10.76 -6.51
N GLY A 80 -0.60 11.62 -6.38
CA GLY A 80 -0.44 12.80 -7.20
C GLY A 80 -0.03 12.49 -8.63
N ALA A 81 -0.11 13.52 -9.50
CA ALA A 81 0.19 13.40 -10.93
C ALA A 81 1.67 13.10 -11.25
N LYS A 82 2.57 13.22 -10.27
CA LYS A 82 4.01 12.99 -10.44
C LYS A 82 4.53 12.00 -9.42
N GLU A 83 5.39 11.08 -9.89
CA GLU A 83 6.08 10.16 -9.01
C GLU A 83 6.93 10.92 -7.98
N PRO A 84 6.84 10.58 -6.67
CA PRO A 84 7.71 11.17 -5.65
C PRO A 84 9.18 10.93 -5.94
N THR A 85 10.02 11.89 -5.54
CA THR A 85 11.48 11.80 -5.65
C THR A 85 12.17 11.51 -4.33
N GLU A 86 11.46 11.72 -3.21
CA GLU A 86 11.95 11.49 -1.85
C GLU A 86 11.18 10.35 -1.19
N PHE A 87 11.93 9.42 -0.59
CA PHE A 87 11.41 8.21 0.01
C PHE A 87 11.87 8.08 1.45
N ALA A 88 10.97 7.60 2.33
CA ALA A 88 11.34 7.30 3.69
C ALA A 88 12.32 6.12 3.73
N SER A 89 13.32 6.20 4.62
CA SER A 89 14.23 5.10 4.88
C SER A 89 13.73 4.24 6.03
N TYR A 90 13.85 2.92 5.88
CA TYR A 90 13.61 1.92 6.91
C TYR A 90 14.89 1.22 7.37
N ASP A 91 16.04 1.73 6.94
CA ASP A 91 17.34 1.28 7.43
C ASP A 91 17.52 1.81 8.86
N ASN A 92 17.77 0.93 9.83
CA ASN A 92 18.06 1.28 11.21
C ASN A 92 16.95 2.08 11.92
N LEU A 93 15.73 1.59 11.93
CA LEU A 93 14.63 2.19 12.70
C LEU A 93 14.89 2.17 14.21
N ASN A 94 15.82 1.29 14.68
CA ASN A 94 16.21 1.11 16.08
C ASN A 94 15.02 0.78 17.00
N GLY A 95 14.13 -0.07 16.52
CA GLY A 95 12.95 -0.48 17.24
C GLY A 95 13.27 -1.27 18.51
N THR A 96 12.72 -0.83 19.65
CA THR A 96 12.87 -1.51 20.96
C THR A 96 11.78 -2.54 21.22
N ASN A 97 10.66 -2.48 20.44
CA ASN A 97 9.51 -3.36 20.59
C ASN A 97 9.54 -4.59 19.66
N GLY A 98 10.71 -4.82 19.04
CA GLY A 98 10.93 -5.98 18.18
C GLY A 98 10.76 -5.67 16.70
N THR A 99 10.71 -6.72 15.86
CA THR A 99 10.65 -6.61 14.40
C THR A 99 9.31 -7.12 13.89
N ILE A 100 8.64 -6.32 13.07
CA ILE A 100 7.42 -6.70 12.35
C ILE A 100 7.80 -7.23 10.97
N LYS A 101 7.33 -8.43 10.64
CA LYS A 101 7.47 -9.03 9.31
C LYS A 101 6.25 -8.65 8.46
N VAL A 102 6.49 -7.91 7.40
CA VAL A 102 5.43 -7.38 6.53
C VAL A 102 5.51 -8.02 5.16
N ALA A 103 4.46 -8.76 4.78
CA ALA A 103 4.31 -9.29 3.43
C ALA A 103 3.83 -8.21 2.47
N ILE A 104 4.54 -8.04 1.37
CA ILE A 104 4.26 -7.05 0.32
C ILE A 104 4.32 -7.70 -1.05
N ASN A 105 3.79 -7.02 -2.06
CA ASN A 105 4.01 -7.37 -3.47
C ASN A 105 4.54 -6.17 -4.23
N SER A 106 5.77 -6.25 -4.72
CA SER A 106 6.46 -5.14 -5.40
C SER A 106 5.95 -4.81 -6.80
N ALA A 107 4.93 -5.52 -7.29
CA ALA A 107 4.23 -5.20 -8.53
C ALA A 107 2.95 -4.35 -8.31
N SER A 108 2.77 -3.75 -7.13
CA SER A 108 1.56 -3.01 -6.73
C SER A 108 1.78 -1.48 -6.68
N LYS A 109 2.41 -0.90 -7.70
CA LYS A 109 2.62 0.56 -7.81
C LYS A 109 1.27 1.32 -7.83
N PRO A 110 1.07 2.42 -7.09
CA PRO A 110 2.02 3.17 -6.27
C PRO A 110 2.13 2.72 -4.81
N PHE A 111 1.41 1.67 -4.40
CA PHE A 111 1.42 1.16 -3.02
C PHE A 111 2.76 0.58 -2.63
N VAL A 112 3.29 -0.33 -3.46
CA VAL A 112 4.59 -0.99 -3.27
C VAL A 112 5.26 -1.21 -4.61
N TYR A 113 6.50 -0.77 -4.76
CA TYR A 113 7.34 -1.08 -5.91
C TYR A 113 8.83 -0.95 -5.59
N LEU A 114 9.68 -1.45 -6.48
CA LEU A 114 11.14 -1.32 -6.35
C LEU A 114 11.64 -0.05 -7.02
N LYS A 115 12.42 0.74 -6.30
CA LYS A 115 13.18 1.88 -6.82
C LYS A 115 14.58 1.87 -6.20
N ASN A 116 15.61 1.91 -7.06
CA ASN A 116 17.01 1.84 -6.62
C ASN A 116 17.28 0.67 -5.63
N ASN A 117 16.71 -0.50 -5.91
CA ASN A 117 16.81 -1.72 -5.10
C ASN A 117 16.25 -1.61 -3.67
N LYS A 118 15.36 -0.63 -3.43
CA LYS A 118 14.60 -0.49 -2.18
C LYS A 118 13.11 -0.55 -2.47
N PHE A 119 12.35 -1.09 -1.54
CA PHE A 119 10.90 -1.00 -1.59
C PHE A 119 10.48 0.42 -1.23
N VAL A 120 9.61 0.99 -2.04
CA VAL A 120 9.03 2.31 -1.86
C VAL A 120 7.54 2.26 -2.20
N GLY A 121 6.78 3.26 -1.79
CA GLY A 121 5.36 3.35 -2.05
C GLY A 121 4.57 3.83 -0.85
N PHE A 122 3.29 4.06 -1.08
CA PHE A 122 2.36 4.50 -0.04
C PHE A 122 2.38 3.55 1.18
N ASP A 123 2.21 2.25 0.95
CA ASP A 123 2.17 1.24 2.00
C ASP A 123 3.50 1.12 2.76
N ILE A 124 4.62 1.27 2.03
CA ILE A 124 5.95 1.24 2.64
C ILE A 124 6.12 2.43 3.59
N GLU A 125 5.78 3.65 3.17
CA GLU A 125 5.89 4.83 4.02
C GLU A 125 4.92 4.81 5.18
N PHE A 126 3.70 4.28 4.98
CA PHE A 126 2.74 4.07 6.05
C PHE A 126 3.31 3.16 7.15
N ILE A 127 3.85 2.00 6.78
CA ILE A 127 4.45 1.05 7.74
C ILE A 127 5.69 1.63 8.42
N ILE A 128 6.53 2.39 7.70
CA ILE A 128 7.69 3.06 8.29
C ILE A 128 7.26 4.11 9.33
N ALA A 129 6.24 4.90 9.04
CA ALA A 129 5.71 5.90 9.96
C ALA A 129 5.13 5.24 11.22
N PHE A 130 4.32 4.19 11.06
CA PHE A 130 3.82 3.37 12.16
C PHE A 130 4.94 2.78 13.01
N ALA A 131 5.93 2.16 12.37
CA ALA A 131 7.04 1.52 13.08
C ALA A 131 7.88 2.52 13.89
N LYS A 132 8.09 3.73 13.37
CA LYS A 132 8.78 4.81 14.09
C LYS A 132 8.01 5.27 15.32
N GLU A 133 6.70 5.43 15.20
CA GLU A 133 5.84 5.90 16.29
C GLU A 133 5.75 4.87 17.42
N TYR A 134 5.62 3.59 17.07
CA TYR A 134 5.45 2.50 18.04
C TYR A 134 6.73 1.76 18.37
N GLY A 135 7.89 2.22 17.89
CA GLY A 135 9.20 1.66 18.27
C GLY A 135 9.48 0.26 17.73
N TYR A 136 9.05 -0.04 16.51
CA TYR A 136 9.33 -1.31 15.84
C TYR A 136 10.43 -1.20 14.81
N ASP A 137 11.19 -2.29 14.61
CA ASP A 137 11.90 -2.54 13.37
C ASP A 137 10.96 -3.19 12.34
N VAL A 138 11.28 -3.06 11.04
CA VAL A 138 10.46 -3.64 9.98
C VAL A 138 11.31 -4.49 9.05
N LYS A 139 10.77 -5.67 8.71
CA LYS A 139 11.29 -6.51 7.63
C LYS A 139 10.22 -6.69 6.56
N PHE A 140 10.41 -6.04 5.42
CA PHE A 140 9.56 -6.26 4.24
C PHE A 140 9.98 -7.54 3.52
N GLU A 141 9.00 -8.41 3.22
CA GLU A 141 9.21 -9.63 2.44
C GLU A 141 8.32 -9.61 1.19
N ASP A 142 8.96 -9.50 0.03
CA ASP A 142 8.28 -9.51 -1.27
C ASP A 142 7.78 -10.91 -1.61
N THR A 143 6.51 -11.01 -1.98
CA THR A 143 5.88 -12.28 -2.34
C THR A 143 4.79 -12.06 -3.40
N ALA A 144 4.34 -13.14 -4.04
CA ALA A 144 3.20 -13.04 -4.94
C ALA A 144 1.96 -12.54 -4.19
N PHE A 145 1.19 -11.63 -4.79
CA PHE A 145 0.00 -11.04 -4.16
C PHE A 145 -0.96 -12.10 -3.61
N ALA A 146 -1.21 -13.17 -4.37
CA ALA A 146 -2.07 -14.28 -3.95
C ALA A 146 -1.52 -15.07 -2.74
N ALA A 147 -0.23 -14.96 -2.43
CA ALA A 147 0.39 -15.66 -1.32
C ALA A 147 0.40 -14.85 -0.01
N ILE A 148 0.10 -13.55 -0.05
CA ILE A 148 0.09 -12.67 1.13
C ILE A 148 -0.87 -13.20 2.19
N LEU A 149 -2.13 -13.45 1.82
CA LEU A 149 -3.17 -13.92 2.74
C LEU A 149 -2.77 -15.24 3.44
N GLY A 150 -2.37 -16.24 2.66
CA GLY A 150 -1.95 -17.53 3.23
C GLY A 150 -0.70 -17.42 4.12
N GLY A 151 0.22 -16.52 3.78
CA GLY A 151 1.42 -16.25 4.57
C GLY A 151 1.09 -15.60 5.93
N VAL A 152 0.14 -14.67 5.97
CA VAL A 152 -0.33 -14.07 7.22
C VAL A 152 -1.15 -15.08 8.04
N GLN A 153 -2.06 -15.82 7.42
CA GLN A 153 -2.87 -16.85 8.09
C GLN A 153 -2.00 -17.95 8.74
N SER A 154 -0.90 -18.33 8.12
CA SER A 154 0.03 -19.31 8.70
C SER A 154 0.96 -18.75 9.78
N GLY A 155 0.94 -17.44 10.03
CA GLY A 155 1.83 -16.76 10.97
C GLY A 155 3.26 -16.58 10.46
N LYS A 156 3.52 -16.77 9.17
CA LYS A 156 4.81 -16.47 8.54
C LYS A 156 5.10 -14.97 8.57
N TYR A 157 4.06 -14.16 8.38
CA TYR A 157 4.10 -12.70 8.41
C TYR A 157 3.17 -12.18 9.50
N ASP A 158 3.50 -11.03 10.08
CA ASP A 158 2.70 -10.36 11.10
C ASP A 158 1.60 -9.50 10.47
N ILE A 159 1.92 -8.86 9.32
CA ILE A 159 1.04 -7.98 8.55
C ILE A 159 1.15 -8.32 7.07
N GLY A 160 0.04 -8.23 6.34
CA GLY A 160 -0.01 -8.20 4.89
C GLY A 160 -0.52 -6.85 4.41
N ILE A 161 0.20 -6.19 3.47
CA ILE A 161 -0.20 -4.92 2.88
C ILE A 161 0.32 -4.85 1.43
N SER A 162 -0.49 -4.38 0.51
CA SER A 162 -0.11 -4.16 -0.91
C SER A 162 -1.27 -3.58 -1.71
N GLY A 163 -1.88 -2.49 -1.26
CA GLY A 163 -3.09 -1.96 -1.88
C GLY A 163 -4.24 -2.98 -1.85
N ILE A 164 -4.42 -3.67 -0.74
CA ILE A 164 -5.40 -4.76 -0.63
C ILE A 164 -6.79 -4.18 -0.42
N THR A 165 -7.67 -4.34 -1.41
CA THR A 165 -9.06 -3.92 -1.30
C THR A 165 -9.79 -4.72 -0.22
N ILE A 166 -10.54 -4.01 0.63
CA ILE A 166 -11.42 -4.62 1.63
C ILE A 166 -12.67 -5.13 0.92
N THR A 167 -12.89 -6.45 0.94
CA THR A 167 -14.12 -7.10 0.46
C THR A 167 -14.76 -7.90 1.58
N ASP A 168 -16.04 -8.23 1.45
CA ASP A 168 -16.73 -9.02 2.47
C ASP A 168 -16.10 -10.41 2.64
N GLU A 169 -15.66 -11.04 1.55
CA GLU A 169 -14.91 -12.30 1.58
C GLU A 169 -13.58 -12.22 2.35
N ARG A 170 -12.94 -11.06 2.37
CA ARG A 170 -11.65 -10.85 3.05
C ARG A 170 -11.78 -10.45 4.52
N LYS A 171 -12.99 -10.09 4.96
CA LYS A 171 -13.29 -9.79 6.38
C LYS A 171 -13.47 -11.04 7.23
N GLU A 172 -13.66 -12.23 6.62
CA GLU A 172 -13.85 -13.50 7.29
C GLU A 172 -12.50 -14.14 7.68
#